data_92537986fb3b704363430881268c8d9d
#
_entry.id   92537986fb3b704363430881268c8d9d
#
_cell.length_a   1.000
_cell.length_b   1.000
_cell.length_c   1.000
_cell.angle_alpha   90.00
_cell.angle_beta   90.00
_cell.angle_gamma   90.00
#
_symmetry.space_group_name_H-M   'P 1'
#
loop_
_entity.id
_entity.type
_entity.pdbx_description
1 polymer ?
#
loop_
_entity_poly.entity_id
_entity_poly.type
_entity_poly.pdbx_seq_one_letter_code
_entity_poly.pdbx_strand_id
1 'polypeptide(L)'
;MEINEYQKLAMTTLNPALSQKDVLINSVMGLCGESGEAIDIVKKWLAQGHELDKEHLAKELGDIAWYLAEAATALDLNLEDILEANIEKLKKRYPEGFDTHRSLERKKEDI
;
A
#
# COMPACT_ATOMS: atom_id res chain seq x y z
N MET A 1 3.13 7.96 16.01
CA MET A 1 4.17 8.00 14.94
C MET A 1 3.57 8.61 13.69
N GLU A 2 4.24 9.60 13.14
CA GLU A 2 3.81 10.24 11.90
C GLU A 2 4.23 9.43 10.68
N ILE A 3 3.56 9.63 9.54
CA ILE A 3 3.83 8.85 8.32
C ILE A 3 5.25 9.07 7.81
N ASN A 4 5.73 10.32 7.80
CA ASN A 4 7.11 10.61 7.38
C ASN A 4 8.15 9.99 8.31
N GLU A 5 7.84 9.91 9.60
CA GLU A 5 8.68 9.22 10.57
C GLU A 5 8.72 7.73 10.30
N TYR A 6 7.56 7.12 10.00
CA TYR A 6 7.50 5.72 9.62
C TYR A 6 8.37 5.44 8.41
N GLN A 7 8.25 6.26 7.35
CA GLN A 7 9.05 6.06 6.14
C GLN A 7 10.54 6.10 6.44
N LYS A 8 10.97 7.06 7.25
CA LYS A 8 12.37 7.19 7.64
C LYS A 8 12.86 5.95 8.42
N LEU A 9 12.09 5.50 9.39
CA LEU A 9 12.43 4.32 10.19
C LEU A 9 12.43 3.05 9.36
N ALA A 10 11.44 2.87 8.49
CA ALA A 10 11.34 1.71 7.61
C ALA A 10 12.58 1.61 6.70
N MET A 11 13.05 2.73 6.18
CA MET A 11 14.20 2.74 5.27
C MET A 11 15.53 2.45 5.96
N THR A 12 15.58 2.41 7.28
CA THR A 12 16.79 1.96 7.99
C THR A 12 17.09 0.48 7.74
N THR A 13 16.08 -0.29 7.31
CA THR A 13 16.24 -1.72 7.02
C THR A 13 16.36 -2.01 5.51
N LEU A 14 16.40 -0.98 4.69
CA LEU A 14 16.63 -1.13 3.25
C LEU A 14 18.08 -1.52 2.99
N ASN A 15 18.29 -2.46 2.06
CA ASN A 15 19.65 -2.83 1.63
C ASN A 15 20.34 -1.64 0.93
N PRO A 16 21.40 -1.08 1.53
CA PRO A 16 22.04 0.13 0.99
C PRO A 16 22.82 -0.11 -0.31
N ALA A 17 23.05 -1.38 -0.67
CA ALA A 17 23.79 -1.73 -1.90
C ALA A 17 22.93 -1.64 -3.16
N LEU A 18 21.61 -1.53 -3.04
CA LEU A 18 20.71 -1.46 -4.20
C LEU A 18 20.79 -0.09 -4.88
N SER A 19 20.80 -0.09 -6.21
CA SER A 19 20.62 1.12 -7.00
C SER A 19 19.19 1.65 -6.83
N GLN A 20 18.96 2.92 -7.15
CA GLN A 20 17.61 3.49 -7.10
C GLN A 20 16.61 2.70 -7.97
N LYS A 21 17.07 2.29 -9.15
CA LYS A 21 16.24 1.43 -10.04
C LYS A 21 15.89 0.12 -9.37
N ASP A 22 16.85 -0.54 -8.75
CA ASP A 22 16.62 -1.83 -8.10
C ASP A 22 15.72 -1.68 -6.87
N VAL A 23 15.83 -0.58 -6.13
CA VAL A 23 14.94 -0.27 -5.01
C VAL A 23 13.49 -0.17 -5.51
N LEU A 24 13.26 0.52 -6.63
CA LEU A 24 11.91 0.63 -7.18
C LEU A 24 11.36 -0.72 -7.62
N ILE A 25 12.16 -1.51 -8.34
CA ILE A 25 11.73 -2.85 -8.79
C ILE A 25 11.44 -3.74 -7.59
N ASN A 26 12.33 -3.75 -6.60
CA ASN A 26 12.15 -4.55 -5.39
C ASN A 26 10.87 -4.18 -4.65
N SER A 27 10.56 -2.88 -4.57
CA SER A 27 9.38 -2.41 -3.86
C SER A 27 8.08 -2.91 -4.49
N VAL A 28 7.96 -2.81 -5.81
CA VAL A 28 6.75 -3.24 -6.52
C VAL A 28 6.60 -4.76 -6.49
N MET A 29 7.70 -5.48 -6.66
CA MET A 29 7.69 -6.95 -6.56
C MET A 29 7.31 -7.40 -5.16
N GLY A 30 7.88 -6.78 -4.13
CA GLY A 30 7.58 -7.10 -2.74
C GLY A 30 6.14 -6.78 -2.37
N LEU A 31 5.63 -5.65 -2.85
CA LEU A 31 4.23 -5.27 -2.64
C LEU A 31 3.27 -6.33 -3.20
N CYS A 32 3.54 -6.84 -4.40
CA CYS A 32 2.76 -7.91 -5.00
C CYS A 32 2.88 -9.22 -4.20
N GLY A 33 4.09 -9.56 -3.79
CA GLY A 33 4.36 -10.77 -3.01
C GLY A 33 3.62 -10.77 -1.67
N GLU A 34 3.73 -9.68 -0.92
CA GLU A 34 3.07 -9.57 0.39
C GLU A 34 1.55 -9.51 0.26
N SER A 35 1.04 -8.87 -0.78
CA SER A 35 -0.40 -8.88 -1.07
C SER A 35 -0.88 -10.30 -1.37
N GLY A 36 -0.07 -11.09 -2.08
CA GLY A 36 -0.35 -12.50 -2.33
C GLY A 36 -0.38 -13.33 -1.06
N GLU A 37 0.53 -13.09 -0.13
CA GLU A 37 0.53 -13.78 1.17
C GLU A 37 -0.69 -13.41 2.00
N ALA A 38 -1.08 -12.13 1.97
CA ALA A 38 -2.29 -11.66 2.66
C ALA A 38 -3.55 -12.35 2.13
N ILE A 39 -3.70 -12.45 0.81
CA ILE A 39 -4.87 -13.11 0.21
C ILE A 39 -4.88 -14.62 0.50
N ASP A 40 -3.74 -15.26 0.62
CA ASP A 40 -3.67 -16.67 0.99
C ASP A 40 -4.26 -16.92 2.38
N ILE A 41 -3.96 -16.05 3.34
CA ILE A 41 -4.52 -16.13 4.70
C ILE A 41 -6.05 -16.02 4.64
N VAL A 42 -6.56 -15.07 3.89
CA VAL A 42 -8.01 -14.84 3.72
C VAL A 42 -8.67 -16.01 2.99
N LYS A 43 -8.01 -16.55 1.96
CA LYS A 43 -8.52 -17.69 1.19
C LYS A 43 -8.67 -18.92 2.08
N LYS A 44 -7.71 -19.20 2.94
CA LYS A 44 -7.76 -20.34 3.85
C LYS A 44 -8.94 -20.22 4.83
N TRP A 45 -9.19 -19.01 5.33
CA TRP A 45 -10.35 -18.75 6.18
C TRP A 45 -11.66 -18.91 5.39
N LEU A 46 -11.74 -18.31 4.21
CA LEU A 46 -12.99 -18.29 3.42
C LEU A 46 -13.34 -19.67 2.83
N ALA A 47 -12.34 -20.38 2.29
CA ALA A 47 -12.59 -21.53 1.41
C ALA A 47 -12.06 -22.86 1.96
N GLN A 48 -11.23 -22.87 2.99
CA GLN A 48 -10.56 -24.09 3.47
C GLN A 48 -10.80 -24.39 4.96
N GLY A 49 -11.76 -23.70 5.57
CA GLY A 49 -12.18 -23.98 6.94
C GLY A 49 -11.23 -23.55 8.06
N HIS A 50 -10.18 -22.79 7.75
CA HIS A 50 -9.30 -22.24 8.77
C HIS A 50 -9.97 -21.07 9.50
N GLU A 51 -9.60 -20.83 10.76
CA GLU A 51 -9.95 -19.61 11.44
C GLU A 51 -9.13 -18.46 10.83
N LEU A 52 -9.68 -17.23 10.85
CA LEU A 52 -8.95 -16.06 10.36
C LEU A 52 -7.81 -15.72 11.31
N ASP A 53 -6.58 -15.84 10.84
CA ASP A 53 -5.37 -15.50 11.58
C ASP A 53 -5.12 -14.00 11.49
N LYS A 54 -5.75 -13.24 12.39
CA LYS A 54 -5.69 -11.78 12.39
C LYS A 54 -4.30 -11.25 12.66
N GLU A 55 -3.54 -11.89 13.54
CA GLU A 55 -2.17 -11.47 13.86
C GLU A 55 -1.26 -11.62 12.65
N HIS A 56 -1.34 -12.75 11.97
CA HIS A 56 -0.52 -13.00 10.79
C HIS A 56 -0.90 -12.02 9.67
N LEU A 57 -2.20 -11.82 9.46
CA LEU A 57 -2.68 -10.86 8.45
C LEU A 57 -2.19 -9.45 8.76
N ALA A 58 -2.24 -9.03 10.02
CA ALA A 58 -1.74 -7.71 10.42
C ALA A 58 -0.25 -7.54 10.13
N LYS A 59 0.55 -8.59 10.33
CA LYS A 59 1.98 -8.55 10.00
C LYS A 59 2.20 -8.38 8.49
N GLU A 60 1.43 -9.09 7.67
CA GLU A 60 1.52 -8.95 6.22
C GLU A 60 1.11 -7.54 5.76
N LEU A 61 0.09 -6.95 6.39
CA LEU A 61 -0.29 -5.56 6.10
C LEU A 61 0.83 -4.59 6.46
N GLY A 62 1.54 -4.84 7.56
CA GLY A 62 2.72 -4.06 7.92
C GLY A 62 3.81 -4.16 6.88
N ASP A 63 4.07 -5.36 6.36
CA ASP A 63 5.07 -5.58 5.32
C ASP A 63 4.68 -4.88 4.01
N ILE A 64 3.40 -4.86 3.68
CA ILE A 64 2.88 -4.09 2.53
C ILE A 64 3.20 -2.60 2.70
N ALA A 65 2.98 -2.06 3.90
CA ALA A 65 3.29 -0.66 4.20
C ALA A 65 4.79 -0.38 4.05
N TRP A 66 5.66 -1.32 4.45
CA TRP A 66 7.10 -1.19 4.27
C TRP A 66 7.46 -1.03 2.79
N TYR A 67 6.87 -1.85 1.91
CA TYR A 67 7.11 -1.76 0.47
C TYR A 67 6.55 -0.47 -0.13
N LEU A 68 5.46 0.07 0.40
CA LEU A 68 4.96 1.39 -0.01
C LEU A 68 5.98 2.48 0.35
N ALA A 69 6.57 2.41 1.53
CA ALA A 69 7.61 3.37 1.97
C ALA A 69 8.85 3.25 1.07
N GLU A 70 9.25 2.03 0.72
CA GLU A 70 10.37 1.79 -0.19
C GLU A 70 10.11 2.40 -1.57
N ALA A 71 8.92 2.18 -2.13
CA ALA A 71 8.55 2.71 -3.43
C ALA A 71 8.55 4.25 -3.45
N ALA A 72 7.98 4.86 -2.41
CA ALA A 72 7.99 6.32 -2.27
C ALA A 72 9.43 6.84 -2.24
N THR A 73 10.30 6.20 -1.48
CA THR A 73 11.70 6.57 -1.36
C THR A 73 12.42 6.45 -2.71
N ALA A 74 12.16 5.39 -3.46
CA ALA A 74 12.75 5.19 -4.79
C ALA A 74 12.35 6.27 -5.78
N LEU A 75 11.17 6.86 -5.61
CA LEU A 75 10.63 7.92 -6.46
C LEU A 75 10.99 9.32 -5.95
N ASP A 76 11.78 9.42 -4.89
CA ASP A 76 12.12 10.68 -4.23
C ASP A 76 10.87 11.43 -3.72
N LEU A 77 9.88 10.67 -3.27
CA LEU A 77 8.62 11.22 -2.74
C LEU A 77 8.46 10.85 -1.27
N ASN A 78 7.67 11.64 -0.56
CA ASN A 78 7.24 11.29 0.78
C ASN A 78 5.95 10.47 0.69
N LEU A 79 5.89 9.37 1.44
CA LEU A 79 4.68 8.54 1.50
C LEU A 79 3.47 9.36 1.95
N GLU A 80 3.64 10.28 2.89
CA GLU A 80 2.57 11.16 3.34
C GLU A 80 1.94 11.95 2.19
N ASP A 81 2.77 12.47 1.28
CA ASP A 81 2.28 13.24 0.13
C ASP A 81 1.48 12.35 -0.84
N ILE A 82 1.93 11.12 -1.03
CA ILE A 82 1.19 10.14 -1.84
C ILE A 82 -0.19 9.88 -1.24
N LEU A 83 -0.25 9.70 0.07
CA LEU A 83 -1.51 9.44 0.77
C LEU A 83 -2.43 10.66 0.76
N GLU A 84 -1.88 11.85 0.94
CA GLU A 84 -2.66 13.10 0.87
C GLU A 84 -3.23 13.30 -0.54
N ALA A 85 -2.44 13.07 -1.58
CA ALA A 85 -2.91 13.16 -2.96
C ALA A 85 -4.05 12.16 -3.23
N ASN A 86 -3.95 10.97 -2.65
CA ASN A 86 -5.02 9.98 -2.74
C ASN A 86 -6.30 10.47 -2.09
N ILE A 87 -6.22 11.06 -0.89
CA ILE A 87 -7.38 11.61 -0.19
C ILE A 87 -8.02 12.75 -1.02
N GLU A 88 -7.21 13.65 -1.58
CA GLU A 88 -7.72 14.74 -2.41
C GLU A 88 -8.44 14.21 -3.66
N LYS A 89 -7.89 13.17 -4.30
CA LYS A 89 -8.54 12.52 -5.42
C LYS A 89 -9.90 11.93 -5.03
N LEU A 90 -9.97 11.26 -3.89
CA LEU A 90 -11.21 10.66 -3.39
C LEU A 90 -12.26 11.70 -3.01
N LYS A 91 -11.85 12.84 -2.46
CA LYS A 91 -12.77 13.95 -2.15
C LYS A 91 -13.40 14.53 -3.42
N LYS A 92 -12.63 14.61 -4.50
CA LYS A 92 -13.17 15.08 -5.80
C LYS A 92 -14.15 14.07 -6.38
N ARG A 93 -13.86 12.78 -6.24
CA ARG A 93 -14.73 11.70 -6.74
C ARG A 93 -16.01 11.59 -5.89
N TYR A 94 -15.85 11.66 -4.59
CA TYR A 94 -16.93 11.45 -3.60
C TYR A 94 -16.94 12.58 -2.55
N PRO A 95 -17.36 13.80 -2.92
CA PRO A 95 -17.26 14.95 -2.02
C PRO A 95 -18.10 14.79 -0.74
N GLU A 96 -19.11 13.94 -0.76
CA GLU A 96 -19.99 13.68 0.39
C GLU A 96 -19.96 12.21 0.82
N GLY A 97 -18.84 11.52 0.57
CA GLY A 97 -18.70 10.11 0.83
C GLY A 97 -19.07 9.26 -0.38
N PHE A 98 -18.97 7.94 -0.24
CA PHE A 98 -19.21 7.01 -1.36
C PHE A 98 -20.62 7.19 -1.93
N ASP A 99 -20.72 7.17 -3.27
CA ASP A 99 -21.96 7.32 -4.03
C ASP A 99 -21.85 6.45 -5.28
N THR A 100 -22.78 5.52 -5.45
CA THR A 100 -22.78 4.57 -6.57
C THR A 100 -22.86 5.30 -7.92
N HIS A 101 -23.68 6.34 -8.02
CA HIS A 101 -23.81 7.12 -9.24
C HIS A 101 -22.49 7.75 -9.64
N ARG A 102 -21.78 8.37 -8.69
CA ARG A 102 -20.46 8.97 -8.94
C ARG A 102 -19.41 7.92 -9.32
N SER A 103 -19.52 6.72 -8.80
CA SER A 103 -18.65 5.61 -9.17
C SER A 103 -18.88 5.17 -10.61
N LEU A 104 -20.14 5.07 -11.03
CA LEU A 104 -20.52 4.67 -12.39
C LEU A 104 -20.21 5.77 -13.42
N GLU A 105 -20.36 7.03 -13.04
CA GLU A 105 -20.19 8.21 -13.92
C GLU A 105 -18.80 8.83 -13.78
N ARG A 106 -17.81 8.04 -13.45
CA ARG A 106 -16.44 8.50 -13.25
C ARG A 106 -15.85 9.08 -14.52
N LYS A 107 -15.18 10.24 -14.39
CA LYS A 107 -14.51 10.89 -15.52
C LYS A 107 -13.29 10.07 -15.95
N LYS A 108 -12.95 10.08 -17.25
CA LYS A 108 -11.82 9.33 -17.79
C LYS A 108 -10.49 9.70 -17.14
N GLU A 109 -10.29 10.98 -16.81
CA GLU A 109 -9.08 11.48 -16.18
C GLU A 109 -9.00 11.19 -14.68
N ASP A 110 -10.06 10.69 -14.09
CA ASP A 110 -10.09 10.30 -12.67
C ASP A 110 -9.65 8.85 -12.52
N ILE A 111 -8.35 8.68 -12.36
CA ILE A 111 -7.72 7.37 -12.23
C ILE A 111 -7.06 7.18 -10.87
#